data_9942c16d92d57ead91625d6be263506d
#
_entry.id   9942c16d92d57ead91625d6be263506d
#
_cell.length_a   1.000
_cell.length_b   1.000
_cell.length_c   1.000
_cell.angle_alpha   90.00
_cell.angle_beta   90.00
_cell.angle_gamma   90.00
#
_symmetry.space_group_name_H-M   'P 1'
#
loop_
_entity.id
_entity.type
_entity.pdbx_description
1 polymer ?
#
loop_
_entity_poly.entity_id
_entity_poly.type
_entity_poly.pdbx_seq_one_letter_code
_entity_poly.pdbx_strand_id
1 'polypeptide(L)'
;MHSNIVEKIIDEHRYHVEDGIFRQDVIDELRDYALGADDPDDIYEDYHSLNFSPENLRFPLLSAIITGLETRFPFLGQFDRGWAFVYNKNAEGVTPHADPACYNVNLWVTPDSSVEDPEKNGLILYDIKPPPT
;
A
#
# COMPACT_ATOMS: atom_id res chain seq x y z
N MET A 1 14.30 15.49 -9.28
CA MET A 1 13.02 14.96 -8.81
C MET A 1 12.84 15.38 -7.35
N HIS A 2 11.77 16.08 -7.07
CA HIS A 2 11.51 16.52 -5.72
C HIS A 2 10.64 15.51 -5.00
N SER A 3 11.07 15.06 -3.84
CA SER A 3 10.24 14.24 -2.96
C SER A 3 9.30 15.15 -2.20
N ASN A 4 8.01 14.90 -2.24
CA ASN A 4 7.05 15.53 -1.37
C ASN A 4 6.96 14.71 -0.09
N ILE A 5 7.17 15.37 1.04
CA ILE A 5 7.11 14.74 2.35
C ILE A 5 6.04 15.44 3.17
N VAL A 6 5.06 14.68 3.62
CA VAL A 6 4.02 15.17 4.53
C VAL A 6 4.05 14.30 5.78
N GLU A 7 4.14 14.95 6.94
CA GLU A 7 4.18 14.27 8.22
C GLU A 7 3.17 14.91 9.16
N LYS A 8 2.33 14.10 9.81
CA LYS A 8 1.28 14.61 10.69
C LYS A 8 1.01 13.61 11.82
N ILE A 9 0.59 14.14 12.96
CA ILE A 9 0.15 13.34 14.11
C ILE A 9 -1.37 13.47 14.22
N ILE A 10 -2.07 12.34 14.22
CA ILE A 10 -3.51 12.27 14.41
C ILE A 10 -3.77 11.35 15.60
N ASP A 11 -4.43 11.89 16.64
CA ASP A 11 -4.84 11.14 17.84
C ASP A 11 -3.68 10.27 18.39
N GLU A 12 -2.52 10.89 18.61
CA GLU A 12 -1.27 10.25 19.07
C GLU A 12 -0.65 9.27 18.07
N HIS A 13 -1.27 9.07 16.90
CA HIS A 13 -0.71 8.26 15.83
C HIS A 13 -0.08 9.14 14.78
N ARG A 14 1.06 8.72 14.28
CA ARG A 14 1.80 9.45 13.27
C ARG A 14 1.61 8.82 11.90
N TYR A 15 1.44 9.64 10.90
CA TYR A 15 1.57 9.20 9.53
C TYR A 15 2.61 10.05 8.79
N HIS A 16 3.17 9.45 7.75
CA HIS A 16 4.19 10.06 6.92
C HIS A 16 3.88 9.72 5.46
N VAL A 17 3.92 10.72 4.59
CA VAL A 17 3.71 10.54 3.16
C VAL A 17 4.94 11.07 2.44
N GLU A 18 5.54 10.26 1.60
CA GLU A 18 6.75 10.62 0.87
C GLU A 18 6.68 10.08 -0.54
N ASP A 19 6.86 10.95 -1.53
CA ASP A 19 6.94 10.56 -2.93
C ASP A 19 8.40 10.31 -3.31
N GLY A 20 8.60 9.44 -4.30
CA GLY A 20 9.91 9.24 -4.91
C GLY A 20 10.88 8.39 -4.10
N ILE A 21 10.39 7.57 -3.18
CA ILE A 21 11.24 6.62 -2.43
C ILE A 21 11.83 5.58 -3.38
N PHE A 22 11.03 5.12 -4.33
CA PHE A 22 11.45 4.15 -5.35
C PHE A 22 11.42 4.80 -6.73
N ARG A 23 12.31 4.31 -7.62
CA ARG A 23 12.33 4.77 -9.01
C ARG A 23 11.04 4.38 -9.70
N GLN A 24 10.64 5.16 -10.68
CA GLN A 24 9.39 4.93 -11.41
C GLN A 24 9.38 3.58 -12.13
N ASP A 25 10.53 3.13 -12.65
CA ASP A 25 10.61 1.82 -13.31
C ASP A 25 10.35 0.66 -12.34
N VAL A 26 10.74 0.80 -11.08
CA VAL A 26 10.44 -0.19 -10.01
C VAL A 26 8.94 -0.23 -9.73
N ILE A 27 8.33 0.93 -9.61
CA ILE A 27 6.87 1.04 -9.37
C ILE A 27 6.10 0.46 -10.56
N ASP A 28 6.52 0.76 -11.78
CA ASP A 28 5.88 0.24 -13.00
C ASP A 28 5.98 -1.29 -13.07
N GLU A 29 7.12 -1.85 -12.73
CA GLU A 29 7.32 -3.30 -12.72
C GLU A 29 6.44 -3.98 -11.66
N LEU A 30 6.32 -3.37 -10.49
CA LEU A 30 5.43 -3.89 -9.43
C LEU A 30 3.98 -3.86 -9.87
N ARG A 31 3.54 -2.77 -10.50
CA ARG A 31 2.18 -2.66 -11.04
C ARG A 31 1.92 -3.70 -12.11
N ASP A 32 2.85 -3.86 -13.04
CA ASP A 32 2.71 -4.84 -14.14
C ASP A 32 2.58 -6.25 -13.58
N TYR A 33 3.35 -6.59 -12.55
CA TYR A 33 3.23 -7.88 -11.89
C TYR A 33 1.84 -8.06 -11.29
N ALA A 34 1.34 -7.07 -10.55
CA ALA A 34 0.03 -7.17 -9.91
C ALA A 34 -1.10 -7.31 -10.93
N LEU A 35 -1.04 -6.55 -12.01
CA LEU A 35 -2.05 -6.59 -13.08
C LEU A 35 -1.98 -7.87 -13.90
N GLY A 36 -0.79 -8.43 -14.08
CA GLY A 36 -0.58 -9.63 -14.88
C GLY A 36 -0.73 -10.95 -14.14
N ALA A 37 -0.88 -10.90 -12.82
CA ALA A 37 -1.01 -12.13 -12.02
C ALA A 37 -2.34 -12.83 -12.31
N ASP A 38 -2.26 -14.11 -12.66
CA ASP A 38 -3.41 -14.95 -13.01
C ASP A 38 -3.81 -15.91 -11.90
N ASP A 39 -3.15 -15.82 -10.74
CA ASP A 39 -3.38 -16.69 -9.58
C ASP A 39 -3.61 -15.89 -8.29
N PRO A 40 -4.62 -14.99 -8.26
CA PRO A 40 -4.89 -14.23 -7.04
C PRO A 40 -5.30 -15.15 -5.89
N ASP A 41 -4.95 -14.74 -4.67
CA ASP A 41 -5.28 -15.51 -3.46
C ASP A 41 -6.74 -15.36 -3.08
N ASP A 42 -7.26 -14.14 -3.14
CA ASP A 42 -8.64 -13.84 -2.80
C ASP A 42 -9.31 -13.07 -3.94
N ILE A 43 -10.50 -13.53 -4.32
CA ILE A 43 -11.29 -12.93 -5.39
C ILE A 43 -12.60 -12.43 -4.79
N TYR A 44 -12.85 -11.15 -4.94
CA TYR A 44 -14.07 -10.48 -4.50
C TYR A 44 -14.80 -9.89 -5.71
N GLU A 45 -16.03 -9.42 -5.51
CA GLU A 45 -16.82 -8.84 -6.59
C GLU A 45 -16.13 -7.62 -7.22
N ASP A 46 -15.58 -6.73 -6.38
CA ASP A 46 -15.03 -5.45 -6.82
C ASP A 46 -13.51 -5.44 -6.96
N TYR A 47 -12.82 -6.43 -6.43
CA TYR A 47 -11.36 -6.47 -6.44
C TYR A 47 -10.85 -7.87 -6.18
N HIS A 48 -9.56 -8.06 -6.41
CA HIS A 48 -8.85 -9.26 -5.98
C HIS A 48 -7.54 -8.88 -5.29
N SER A 49 -6.99 -9.80 -4.52
CA SER A 49 -5.75 -9.57 -3.79
C SER A 49 -4.71 -10.64 -4.04
N LEU A 50 -3.46 -10.21 -3.97
CA LEU A 50 -2.29 -11.06 -3.92
C LEU A 50 -1.69 -10.93 -2.52
N ASN A 51 -1.50 -12.04 -1.82
CA ASN A 51 -1.02 -12.03 -0.45
C ASN A 51 0.48 -12.37 -0.40
N PHE A 52 1.20 -11.70 0.48
CA PHE A 52 2.64 -11.88 0.67
C PHE A 52 2.95 -12.16 2.13
N SER A 53 3.93 -13.03 2.35
CA SER A 53 4.47 -13.32 3.67
C SER A 53 5.99 -13.45 3.56
N PRO A 54 6.72 -13.45 4.68
CA PRO A 54 8.17 -13.70 4.62
C PRO A 54 8.53 -15.01 3.94
N GLU A 55 7.66 -16.02 4.02
CA GLU A 55 7.85 -17.32 3.41
C GLU A 55 7.45 -17.37 1.94
N ASN A 56 6.63 -16.43 1.49
CA ASN A 56 6.17 -16.38 0.11
C ASN A 56 6.03 -14.94 -0.35
N LEU A 57 7.10 -14.41 -0.93
CA LEU A 57 7.12 -13.07 -1.49
C LEU A 57 6.64 -13.03 -2.94
N ARG A 58 6.39 -14.19 -3.57
CA ARG A 58 5.84 -14.37 -4.92
C ARG A 58 6.69 -13.77 -6.04
N PHE A 59 7.32 -12.65 -5.79
CA PHE A 59 7.94 -11.84 -6.81
C PHE A 59 9.28 -11.30 -6.28
N PRO A 60 10.42 -11.56 -6.95
CA PRO A 60 11.74 -11.20 -6.42
C PRO A 60 11.93 -9.72 -6.11
N LEU A 61 11.34 -8.84 -6.92
CA LEU A 61 11.43 -7.39 -6.70
C LEU A 61 10.84 -6.97 -5.37
N LEU A 62 9.83 -7.70 -4.87
CA LEU A 62 9.19 -7.38 -3.59
C LEU A 62 10.16 -7.51 -2.43
N SER A 63 11.07 -8.48 -2.47
CA SER A 63 12.12 -8.61 -1.47
C SER A 63 13.01 -7.37 -1.43
N ALA A 64 13.38 -6.84 -2.59
CA ALA A 64 14.19 -5.62 -2.68
C ALA A 64 13.41 -4.40 -2.17
N ILE A 65 12.13 -4.30 -2.45
CA ILE A 65 11.26 -3.23 -1.96
C ILE A 65 11.16 -3.26 -0.44
N ILE A 66 10.92 -4.43 0.14
CA ILE A 66 10.83 -4.59 1.60
C ILE A 66 12.15 -4.23 2.26
N THR A 67 13.27 -4.71 1.72
CA THR A 67 14.60 -4.35 2.22
C THR A 67 14.85 -2.85 2.14
N GLY A 68 14.44 -2.22 1.04
CA GLY A 68 14.55 -0.77 0.88
C GLY A 68 13.74 0.00 1.92
N LEU A 69 12.52 -0.45 2.21
CA LEU A 69 11.67 0.16 3.23
C LEU A 69 12.26 -0.01 4.64
N GLU A 70 12.75 -1.19 4.97
CA GLU A 70 13.38 -1.45 6.26
C GLU A 70 14.65 -0.62 6.45
N THR A 71 15.42 -0.41 5.38
CA THR A 71 16.62 0.43 5.41
C THR A 71 16.26 1.91 5.57
N ARG A 72 15.26 2.38 4.85
CA ARG A 72 14.81 3.77 4.89
C ARG A 72 14.12 4.11 6.22
N PHE A 73 13.39 3.14 6.77
CA PHE A 73 12.60 3.30 8.00
C PHE A 73 12.93 2.18 8.99
N PRO A 74 14.09 2.25 9.68
CA PRO A 74 14.53 1.15 10.55
C PRO A 74 13.56 0.80 11.68
N PHE A 75 12.71 1.75 12.09
CA PHE A 75 11.74 1.53 13.16
C PHE A 75 10.60 0.59 12.78
N LEU A 76 10.41 0.29 11.48
CA LEU A 76 9.35 -0.61 11.04
C LEU A 76 9.50 -2.03 11.59
N GLY A 77 10.74 -2.44 11.84
CA GLY A 77 11.00 -3.79 12.29
C GLY A 77 10.86 -4.81 11.17
N GLN A 78 10.51 -6.02 11.54
CA GLN A 78 10.45 -7.13 10.61
C GLN A 78 9.13 -7.14 9.84
N PHE A 79 9.20 -7.39 8.53
CA PHE A 79 8.02 -7.57 7.68
C PHE A 79 7.22 -8.80 8.14
N ASP A 80 5.92 -8.61 8.33
CA ASP A 80 4.99 -9.65 8.74
C ASP A 80 4.15 -10.16 7.57
N ARG A 81 3.42 -9.28 6.91
CA ARG A 81 2.56 -9.64 5.78
C ARG A 81 2.22 -8.41 4.95
N GLY A 82 1.79 -8.67 3.73
CA GLY A 82 1.36 -7.62 2.84
C GLY A 82 0.36 -8.10 1.80
N TRP A 83 -0.29 -7.16 1.17
CA TRP A 83 -1.26 -7.42 0.11
C TRP A 83 -1.04 -6.44 -1.03
N ALA A 84 -1.30 -6.92 -2.25
CA ALA A 84 -1.53 -6.05 -3.40
C ALA A 84 -3.00 -6.18 -3.77
N PHE A 85 -3.67 -5.06 -3.90
CA PHE A 85 -5.09 -5.01 -4.27
C PHE A 85 -5.24 -4.48 -5.69
N VAL A 86 -5.99 -5.21 -6.52
CA VAL A 86 -6.35 -4.79 -7.87
C VAL A 86 -7.85 -4.59 -7.91
N TYR A 87 -8.27 -3.34 -8.08
CA TYR A 87 -9.68 -2.95 -8.05
C TYR A 87 -10.27 -2.92 -9.45
N ASN A 88 -11.54 -3.31 -9.55
CA ASN A 88 -12.32 -3.14 -10.76
C ASN A 88 -12.67 -1.67 -10.97
N LYS A 89 -13.01 -1.33 -12.20
CA LYS A 89 -13.36 0.04 -12.59
C LYS A 89 -14.48 0.66 -11.74
N ASN A 90 -15.42 -0.15 -11.26
CA ASN A 90 -16.58 0.31 -10.51
C ASN A 90 -16.46 0.02 -9.00
N ALA A 91 -15.28 -0.28 -8.50
CA ALA A 91 -15.07 -0.58 -7.09
C ALA A 91 -15.39 0.65 -6.21
N GLU A 92 -16.16 0.44 -5.15
CA GLU A 92 -16.50 1.50 -4.19
C GLU A 92 -15.44 1.69 -3.10
N GLY A 93 -14.43 0.83 -3.08
CA GLY A 93 -13.38 0.88 -2.08
C GLY A 93 -13.70 0.04 -0.85
N VAL A 94 -12.94 0.26 0.20
CA VAL A 94 -13.03 -0.50 1.45
C VAL A 94 -13.63 0.38 2.53
N THR A 95 -14.49 -0.21 3.38
CA THR A 95 -15.06 0.53 4.52
C THR A 95 -13.97 0.96 5.48
N PRO A 96 -14.16 2.09 6.19
CA PRO A 96 -13.20 2.54 7.20
C PRO A 96 -12.89 1.45 8.22
N HIS A 97 -11.60 1.23 8.48
CA HIS A 97 -11.13 0.22 9.41
C HIS A 97 -9.69 0.55 9.85
N ALA A 98 -9.20 -0.20 10.81
CA ALA A 98 -7.80 -0.17 11.20
C ALA A 98 -7.23 -1.58 11.10
N ASP A 99 -6.00 -1.68 10.59
CA ASP A 99 -5.32 -2.97 10.51
C ASP A 99 -4.63 -3.31 11.85
N PRO A 100 -4.57 -4.59 12.23
CA PRO A 100 -3.90 -5.00 13.47
C PRO A 100 -2.39 -5.06 13.28
N ALA A 101 -1.76 -3.91 13.15
CA ALA A 101 -0.32 -3.79 12.93
C ALA A 101 0.23 -2.58 13.67
N CYS A 102 1.50 -2.65 14.09
CA CYS A 102 2.18 -1.51 14.68
C CYS A 102 2.44 -0.42 13.63
N TYR A 103 2.78 -0.84 12.43
CA TYR A 103 3.04 0.05 11.30
C TYR A 103 2.44 -0.53 10.03
N ASN A 104 1.82 0.34 9.25
CA ASN A 104 1.34 0.04 7.91
C ASN A 104 2.11 0.87 6.90
N VAL A 105 2.47 0.25 5.79
CA VAL A 105 3.05 0.96 4.65
C VAL A 105 2.14 0.75 3.46
N ASN A 106 1.67 1.83 2.87
CA ASN A 106 0.87 1.79 1.65
C ASN A 106 1.72 2.32 0.50
N LEU A 107 1.91 1.50 -0.52
CA LEU A 107 2.67 1.82 -1.70
C LEU A 107 1.72 2.01 -2.87
N TRP A 108 1.59 3.25 -3.32
CA TRP A 108 0.70 3.61 -4.41
C TRP A 108 1.41 3.40 -5.74
N VAL A 109 0.94 2.42 -6.50
CA VAL A 109 1.52 2.05 -7.79
C VAL A 109 0.67 2.51 -8.97
N THR A 110 -0.55 2.98 -8.71
CA THR A 110 -1.44 3.50 -9.74
C THR A 110 -0.97 4.89 -10.17
N PRO A 111 -0.87 5.17 -11.49
CA PRO A 111 -0.51 6.50 -11.96
C PRO A 111 -1.55 7.55 -11.55
N ASP A 112 -1.11 8.78 -11.29
CA ASP A 112 -2.00 9.89 -10.95
C ASP A 112 -3.07 10.11 -12.02
N SER A 113 -2.72 9.87 -13.28
CA SER A 113 -3.65 10.00 -14.41
C SER A 113 -4.84 9.03 -14.34
N SER A 114 -4.74 7.97 -13.53
CA SER A 114 -5.82 7.00 -13.34
C SER A 114 -6.74 7.37 -12.18
N VAL A 115 -6.44 8.42 -11.43
CA VAL A 115 -7.27 8.89 -10.33
C VAL A 115 -8.33 9.82 -10.88
N GLU A 116 -9.60 9.39 -10.86
CA GLU A 116 -10.71 10.15 -11.42
C GLU A 116 -11.11 11.33 -10.54
N ASP A 117 -11.13 11.11 -9.22
CA ASP A 117 -11.50 12.15 -8.25
C ASP A 117 -10.49 12.11 -7.09
N PRO A 118 -9.51 13.04 -7.07
CA PRO A 118 -8.49 13.06 -6.01
C PRO A 118 -9.02 13.27 -4.60
N GLU A 119 -10.23 13.82 -4.45
CA GLU A 119 -10.84 14.05 -3.14
C GLU A 119 -11.50 12.79 -2.57
N LYS A 120 -11.94 11.87 -3.44
CA LYS A 120 -12.66 10.66 -3.06
C LYS A 120 -11.84 9.40 -3.22
N ASN A 121 -10.91 9.40 -4.18
CA ASN A 121 -10.09 8.24 -4.49
C ASN A 121 -8.77 8.32 -3.74
N GLY A 122 -8.28 7.18 -3.28
CA GLY A 122 -7.06 7.08 -2.53
C GLY A 122 -7.31 6.74 -1.07
N LEU A 123 -6.30 6.97 -0.24
CA LEU A 123 -6.38 6.69 1.18
C LEU A 123 -6.95 7.89 1.93
N ILE A 124 -7.97 7.64 2.73
CA ILE A 124 -8.57 8.64 3.61
C ILE A 124 -8.26 8.27 5.04
N LEU A 125 -7.59 9.15 5.75
CA LEU A 125 -7.25 8.96 7.16
C LEU A 125 -8.25 9.72 8.03
N TYR A 126 -8.81 9.00 9.02
CA TYR A 126 -9.75 9.58 9.96
C TYR A 126 -9.01 10.03 11.22
N ASP A 127 -9.42 11.16 11.79
CA ASP A 127 -8.80 11.74 12.99
C ASP A 127 -9.44 11.25 14.30
N ILE A 128 -10.12 10.11 14.23
CA ILE A 128 -10.75 9.47 15.41
C ILE A 128 -10.22 8.04 15.54
N LYS A 129 -10.17 7.56 16.78
CA LYS A 129 -9.79 6.16 17.03
C LYS A 129 -10.86 5.21 16.52
N PRO A 130 -10.46 4.04 15.97
CA PRO A 130 -11.44 3.01 15.67
C PRO A 130 -12.09 2.51 16.97
N PRO A 131 -13.34 2.02 16.90
CA PRO A 131 -13.97 1.44 18.08
C PRO A 131 -13.20 0.20 18.54
N PRO A 132 -13.18 -0.08 19.84
CA PRO A 132 -12.54 -1.29 20.35
C PRO A 132 -13.23 -2.53 19.80
N THR A 133 -12.43 -3.54 19.45
CA THR A 133 -12.89 -4.82 18.91
C THR A 133 -13.01 -5.87 20.02
#